data_a9fbaa30936c9076899aaa55034f53ab
#
_entry.id   a9fbaa30936c9076899aaa55034f53ab
#
_cell.length_a   1.000
_cell.length_b   1.000
_cell.length_c   1.000
_cell.angle_alpha   90.00
_cell.angle_beta   90.00
_cell.angle_gamma   90.00
#
_symmetry.space_group_name_H-M   'P 1'
#
loop_
_entity.id
_entity.type
_entity.pdbx_description
1 polymer ?
#
loop_
_entity_poly.entity_id
_entity_poly.type
_entity_poly.pdbx_seq_one_letter_code
_entity_poly.pdbx_strand_id
1 'polypeptide(L)'
;EGTDSNRDYKSLYNGPKPEVKNFETFNEEVKYIQHHIENIKKLDNESKICLVVRTQKLVDMYDDYFSKNNMKTIKISRNSKDDLSCTDVRISTMHRVKGLDFDHVIIACMNKGVVPLESIEKSDEDLINKENLQKEKSLVFVAATRAKRSLLVTSHGLASEMLSSVQYSVS
;
A
#
# COMPACT_ATOMS: atom_id res chain seq x y z
N GLU A 1 -11.96 29.39 12.79
CA GLU A 1 -10.68 28.85 13.31
C GLU A 1 -10.55 27.43 12.80
N GLY A 2 -9.93 27.31 11.62
CA GLY A 2 -9.67 26.02 10.98
C GLY A 2 -8.55 25.30 11.72
N THR A 3 -8.89 24.24 12.38
CA THR A 3 -7.95 23.39 13.10
C THR A 3 -6.97 22.72 12.16
N ASP A 4 -5.76 23.00 12.37
CA ASP A 4 -4.50 22.55 11.77
C ASP A 4 -4.25 21.03 11.90
N SER A 5 -5.23 20.18 11.59
CA SER A 5 -5.08 18.72 11.66
C SER A 5 -4.11 18.15 10.60
N ASN A 6 -3.75 18.95 9.59
CA ASN A 6 -2.81 18.53 8.54
C ASN A 6 -1.32 18.78 8.89
N ARG A 7 -1.02 19.58 9.91
CA ARG A 7 0.38 19.86 10.28
C ARG A 7 1.01 18.76 11.11
N ASP A 8 0.23 18.07 11.94
CA ASP A 8 0.76 17.06 12.84
C ASP A 8 1.20 15.77 12.12
N TYR A 9 0.59 15.43 10.99
CA TYR A 9 1.00 14.27 10.19
C TYR A 9 2.30 14.50 9.39
N LYS A 10 2.62 15.74 9.02
CA LYS A 10 3.84 16.07 8.27
C LYS A 10 5.12 15.88 9.11
N SER A 11 5.05 16.04 10.41
CA SER A 11 6.20 15.97 11.29
C SER A 11 6.57 14.54 11.71
N LEU A 12 5.70 13.57 11.52
CA LEU A 12 5.86 12.19 11.99
C LEU A 12 6.36 11.22 10.92
N TYR A 13 6.28 11.58 9.64
CA TYR A 13 6.75 10.72 8.56
C TYR A 13 8.20 11.02 8.20
N ASN A 14 9.11 10.16 8.66
CA ASN A 14 10.55 10.20 8.35
C ASN A 14 10.96 9.14 7.32
N GLY A 15 10.01 8.66 6.53
CA GLY A 15 10.25 7.64 5.52
C GLY A 15 10.75 8.18 4.18
N PRO A 16 11.06 7.30 3.22
CA PRO A 16 11.45 7.68 1.88
C PRO A 16 10.32 8.41 1.15
N LYS A 17 10.71 9.34 0.26
CA LYS A 17 9.74 10.04 -0.59
C LYS A 17 8.98 9.04 -1.46
N PRO A 18 7.63 9.04 -1.43
CA PRO A 18 6.86 8.12 -2.25
C PRO A 18 6.97 8.44 -3.73
N GLU A 19 7.14 7.39 -4.52
CA GLU A 19 6.94 7.42 -5.97
C GLU A 19 5.49 7.03 -6.24
N VAL A 20 4.77 7.85 -7.02
CA VAL A 20 3.35 7.63 -7.33
C VAL A 20 3.18 7.41 -8.82
N LYS A 21 2.53 6.31 -9.21
CA LYS A 21 2.25 5.94 -10.60
C LYS A 21 0.77 5.59 -10.79
N ASN A 22 0.18 6.10 -11.87
CA ASN A 22 -1.18 5.72 -12.29
C ASN A 22 -1.12 5.05 -13.66
N PHE A 23 -1.92 4.01 -13.84
CA PHE A 23 -2.04 3.22 -15.06
C PHE A 23 -3.49 3.21 -15.56
N GLU A 24 -3.71 2.84 -16.81
CA GLU A 24 -5.06 2.72 -17.33
C GLU A 24 -5.76 1.45 -16.86
N THR A 25 -5.01 0.34 -16.78
CA THR A 25 -5.55 -0.98 -16.46
C THR A 25 -4.80 -1.67 -15.32
N PHE A 26 -5.47 -2.60 -14.66
CA PHE A 26 -4.85 -3.50 -13.69
C PHE A 26 -3.64 -4.24 -14.27
N ASN A 27 -3.76 -4.71 -15.50
CA ASN A 27 -2.70 -5.48 -16.15
C ASN A 27 -1.42 -4.66 -16.35
N GLU A 28 -1.55 -3.40 -16.70
CA GLU A 28 -0.41 -2.47 -16.80
C GLU A 28 0.21 -2.20 -15.43
N GLU A 29 -0.62 -1.93 -14.43
CA GLU A 29 -0.18 -1.70 -13.06
C GLU A 29 0.62 -2.89 -12.51
N VAL A 30 0.07 -4.10 -12.59
CA VAL A 30 0.71 -5.29 -12.02
C VAL A 30 1.99 -5.69 -12.77
N LYS A 31 2.05 -5.49 -14.08
CA LYS A 31 3.30 -5.67 -14.85
C LYS A 31 4.39 -4.70 -14.42
N TYR A 32 4.02 -3.44 -14.22
CA TYR A 32 4.97 -2.44 -13.72
C TYR A 32 5.50 -2.82 -12.33
N ILE A 33 4.62 -3.24 -11.44
CA ILE A 33 4.98 -3.68 -10.09
C ILE A 33 5.93 -4.88 -10.16
N GLN A 34 5.63 -5.87 -10.98
CA GLN A 34 6.51 -7.05 -11.16
C GLN A 34 7.90 -6.61 -11.61
N HIS A 35 7.99 -5.78 -12.63
CA HIS A 35 9.26 -5.28 -13.14
C HIS A 35 10.03 -4.46 -12.10
N HIS A 36 9.32 -3.64 -11.33
CA HIS A 36 9.90 -2.86 -10.23
C HIS A 36 10.50 -3.78 -9.14
N ILE A 37 9.79 -4.83 -8.76
CA ILE A 37 10.28 -5.83 -7.80
C ILE A 37 11.53 -6.55 -8.35
N GLU A 38 11.49 -6.98 -9.61
CA GLU A 38 12.62 -7.65 -10.27
C GLU A 38 13.86 -6.76 -10.28
N ASN A 39 13.70 -5.47 -10.56
CA ASN A 39 14.81 -4.51 -10.53
C ASN A 39 15.41 -4.34 -9.14
N ILE A 40 14.57 -4.25 -8.10
CA ILE A 40 15.05 -4.21 -6.71
C ILE A 40 15.87 -5.47 -6.40
N LYS A 41 15.33 -6.65 -6.75
CA LYS A 41 15.98 -7.93 -6.48
C LYS A 41 17.29 -8.13 -7.25
N LYS A 42 17.44 -7.55 -8.42
CA LYS A 42 18.71 -7.55 -9.18
C LYS A 42 19.78 -6.74 -8.46
N LEU A 43 19.41 -5.64 -7.82
CA LEU A 43 20.35 -4.78 -7.10
C LEU A 43 20.68 -5.32 -5.70
N ASP A 44 19.69 -5.86 -5.00
CA ASP A 44 19.82 -6.42 -3.67
C ASP A 44 18.79 -7.55 -3.46
N ASN A 45 19.24 -8.77 -3.67
CA ASN A 45 18.35 -9.95 -3.55
C ASN A 45 17.87 -10.19 -2.12
N GLU A 46 18.59 -9.69 -1.12
CA GLU A 46 18.24 -9.84 0.29
C GLU A 46 17.19 -8.82 0.78
N SER A 47 16.89 -7.81 -0.03
CA SER A 47 15.89 -6.78 0.31
C SER A 47 14.53 -7.41 0.60
N LYS A 48 13.93 -6.98 1.70
CA LYS A 48 12.56 -7.35 2.08
C LYS A 48 11.56 -6.43 1.40
N ILE A 49 10.69 -7.03 0.58
CA ILE A 49 9.67 -6.31 -0.19
C ILE A 49 8.28 -6.76 0.25
N CYS A 50 7.39 -5.82 0.49
CA CYS A 50 5.98 -6.10 0.76
C CYS A 50 5.07 -5.32 -0.20
N LEU A 51 4.20 -6.04 -0.88
CA LEU A 51 3.06 -5.48 -1.59
C LEU A 51 1.87 -5.40 -0.64
N VAL A 52 1.34 -4.20 -0.47
CA VAL A 52 0.24 -3.93 0.46
C VAL A 52 -0.99 -3.48 -0.33
N VAL A 53 -2.11 -4.09 -0.06
CA VAL A 53 -3.41 -3.80 -0.70
C VAL A 53 -4.52 -3.69 0.34
N ARG A 54 -5.66 -3.17 -0.07
CA ARG A 54 -6.74 -2.87 0.88
C ARG A 54 -7.53 -4.09 1.34
N THR A 55 -7.73 -5.09 0.48
CA THR A 55 -8.62 -6.23 0.76
C THR A 55 -7.93 -7.58 0.52
N GLN A 56 -8.43 -8.62 1.18
CA GLN A 56 -7.94 -9.98 0.97
C GLN A 56 -8.17 -10.45 -0.48
N LYS A 57 -9.26 -10.05 -1.10
CA LYS A 57 -9.53 -10.35 -2.51
C LYS A 57 -8.40 -9.83 -3.42
N LEU A 58 -7.91 -8.62 -3.15
CA LEU A 58 -6.79 -8.05 -3.90
C LEU A 58 -5.49 -8.80 -3.62
N VAL A 59 -5.24 -9.21 -2.37
CA VAL A 59 -4.09 -10.09 -2.04
C VAL A 59 -4.10 -11.32 -2.93
N ASP A 60 -5.24 -11.99 -3.03
CA ASP A 60 -5.37 -13.22 -3.83
C ASP A 60 -5.20 -12.95 -5.34
N MET A 61 -5.69 -11.82 -5.85
CA MET A 61 -5.53 -11.43 -7.25
C MET A 61 -4.05 -11.18 -7.63
N TYR A 62 -3.31 -10.47 -6.80
CA TYR A 62 -1.88 -10.21 -7.05
C TYR A 62 -1.05 -11.49 -6.89
N ASP A 63 -1.32 -12.29 -5.87
CA ASP A 63 -0.65 -13.57 -5.64
C ASP A 63 -0.82 -14.52 -6.84
N ASP A 64 -2.05 -14.65 -7.35
CA ASP A 64 -2.36 -15.46 -8.54
C ASP A 64 -1.60 -14.98 -9.78
N TYR A 65 -1.57 -13.66 -10.00
CA TYR A 65 -0.82 -13.09 -11.12
C TYR A 65 0.68 -13.40 -11.02
N PHE A 66 1.28 -13.14 -9.87
CA PHE A 66 2.71 -13.37 -9.67
C PHE A 66 3.09 -14.84 -9.78
N SER A 67 2.27 -15.72 -9.21
CA SER A 67 2.48 -17.17 -9.32
C SER A 67 2.45 -17.65 -10.77
N LYS A 68 1.52 -17.16 -11.58
CA LYS A 68 1.43 -17.45 -13.02
C LYS A 68 2.63 -16.91 -13.81
N ASN A 69 3.30 -15.90 -13.30
CA ASN A 69 4.46 -15.28 -13.92
C ASN A 69 5.79 -15.66 -13.25
N ASN A 70 5.82 -16.80 -12.56
CA ASN A 70 7.00 -17.41 -11.94
C ASN A 70 7.66 -16.54 -10.84
N MET A 71 6.91 -15.64 -10.22
CA MET A 71 7.38 -14.90 -9.05
C MET A 71 6.81 -15.54 -7.78
N LYS A 72 7.69 -15.98 -6.89
CA LYS A 72 7.28 -16.53 -5.60
C LYS A 72 6.85 -15.43 -4.64
N THR A 73 5.72 -15.65 -4.00
CA THR A 73 5.14 -14.72 -3.02
C THR A 73 4.71 -15.45 -1.76
N ILE A 74 4.67 -14.70 -0.66
CA ILE A 74 4.17 -15.19 0.63
C ILE A 74 3.03 -14.26 1.07
N LYS A 75 1.85 -14.83 1.29
CA LYS A 75 0.72 -14.09 1.86
C LYS A 75 0.87 -14.00 3.38
N ILE A 76 0.88 -12.78 3.91
CA ILE A 76 0.88 -12.56 5.36
C ILE A 76 -0.53 -12.83 5.88
N SER A 77 -0.66 -13.83 6.74
CA SER A 77 -1.91 -14.19 7.39
C SER A 77 -1.88 -13.89 8.89
N ARG A 78 -3.05 -13.91 9.52
CA ARG A 78 -3.21 -13.63 10.96
C ARG A 78 -2.37 -14.57 11.85
N ASN A 79 -2.12 -15.79 11.40
CA ASN A 79 -1.47 -16.85 12.16
C ASN A 79 -0.08 -17.20 11.63
N SER A 80 0.42 -16.56 10.58
CA SER A 80 1.75 -16.82 10.06
C SER A 80 2.78 -16.04 10.87
N LYS A 81 3.75 -16.75 11.43
CA LYS A 81 4.99 -16.12 11.85
C LYS A 81 5.76 -15.72 10.61
N ASP A 82 6.13 -14.44 10.50
CA ASP A 82 6.99 -14.00 9.41
C ASP A 82 8.36 -14.67 9.54
N ASP A 83 8.72 -15.45 8.54
CA ASP A 83 10.06 -16.02 8.46
C ASP A 83 11.03 -14.93 7.97
N LEU A 84 11.77 -14.35 8.89
CA LEU A 84 12.73 -13.29 8.61
C LEU A 84 13.88 -13.72 7.70
N SER A 85 14.12 -15.03 7.57
CA SER A 85 15.15 -15.57 6.69
C SER A 85 14.71 -15.65 5.22
N CYS A 86 13.39 -15.63 4.96
CA CYS A 86 12.84 -15.71 3.62
C CYS A 86 12.89 -14.36 2.92
N THR A 87 13.46 -14.35 1.71
CA THR A 87 13.55 -13.15 0.86
C THR A 87 12.45 -13.05 -0.19
N ASP A 88 11.50 -13.98 -0.21
CA ASP A 88 10.36 -13.94 -1.12
C ASP A 88 9.50 -12.69 -0.88
N VAL A 89 8.85 -12.22 -1.93
CA VAL A 89 7.98 -11.03 -1.86
C VAL A 89 6.75 -11.35 -1.00
N ARG A 90 6.47 -10.49 -0.05
CA ARG A 90 5.30 -10.60 0.80
C ARG A 90 4.13 -9.83 0.21
N ILE A 91 2.92 -10.39 0.34
CA ILE A 91 1.68 -9.69 0.01
C ILE A 91 0.79 -9.65 1.25
N SER A 92 0.26 -8.48 1.58
CA SER A 92 -0.52 -8.26 2.78
C SER A 92 -1.64 -7.26 2.58
N THR A 93 -2.65 -7.33 3.43
CA THR A 93 -3.58 -6.21 3.58
C THR A 93 -2.97 -5.09 4.43
N MET A 94 -3.48 -3.87 4.28
CA MET A 94 -3.05 -2.71 5.08
C MET A 94 -3.21 -2.95 6.59
N HIS A 95 -4.21 -3.72 7.01
CA HIS A 95 -4.45 -4.04 8.42
C HIS A 95 -3.37 -4.94 9.04
N ARG A 96 -2.76 -5.82 8.24
CA ARG A 96 -1.84 -6.86 8.72
C ARG A 96 -0.38 -6.46 8.72
N VAL A 97 -0.03 -5.35 8.08
CA VAL A 97 1.36 -4.85 8.07
C VAL A 97 1.73 -4.04 9.31
N LYS A 98 0.77 -3.74 10.17
CA LYS A 98 1.02 -3.02 11.42
C LYS A 98 2.07 -3.76 12.27
N GLY A 99 3.12 -3.04 12.66
CA GLY A 99 4.20 -3.59 13.48
C GLY A 99 5.29 -4.35 12.69
N LEU A 100 5.16 -4.46 11.36
CA LEU A 100 6.16 -5.06 10.49
C LEU A 100 6.93 -3.97 9.74
N ASP A 101 8.19 -4.21 9.46
CA ASP A 101 9.04 -3.30 8.67
C ASP A 101 9.62 -4.02 7.46
N PHE A 102 9.71 -3.29 6.34
CA PHE A 102 10.27 -3.79 5.08
C PHE A 102 11.23 -2.76 4.49
N ASP A 103 12.18 -3.22 3.69
CA ASP A 103 13.07 -2.32 2.96
C ASP A 103 12.30 -1.53 1.90
N HIS A 104 11.43 -2.22 1.16
CA HIS A 104 10.61 -1.63 0.11
C HIS A 104 9.14 -2.00 0.32
N VAL A 105 8.27 -0.99 0.26
CA VAL A 105 6.82 -1.17 0.31
C VAL A 105 6.20 -0.67 -0.98
N ILE A 106 5.26 -1.44 -1.51
CA ILE A 106 4.44 -1.08 -2.65
C ILE A 106 2.99 -1.07 -2.18
N ILE A 107 2.36 0.09 -2.18
CA ILE A 107 0.92 0.21 -1.91
C ILE A 107 0.22 0.23 -3.26
N ALA A 108 -0.48 -0.85 -3.60
CA ALA A 108 -1.11 -1.02 -4.90
C ALA A 108 -2.62 -0.87 -4.87
N CYS A 109 -3.19 -0.64 -6.04
CA CYS A 109 -4.64 -0.52 -6.22
C CYS A 109 -5.27 0.62 -5.38
N MET A 110 -4.58 1.75 -5.33
CA MET A 110 -5.08 2.97 -4.68
C MET A 110 -6.12 3.65 -5.57
N ASN A 111 -7.18 2.92 -5.86
CA ASN A 111 -8.24 3.32 -6.77
C ASN A 111 -9.44 3.91 -6.02
N LYS A 112 -10.17 4.79 -6.69
CA LYS A 112 -11.47 5.25 -6.23
C LYS A 112 -12.41 4.06 -6.02
N GLY A 113 -13.12 4.03 -4.89
CA GLY A 113 -14.02 2.92 -4.51
C GLY A 113 -13.32 1.74 -3.83
N VAL A 114 -11.99 1.69 -3.87
CA VAL A 114 -11.16 0.69 -3.19
C VAL A 114 -10.52 1.27 -1.93
N VAL A 115 -9.97 2.48 -2.02
CA VAL A 115 -9.41 3.21 -0.89
C VAL A 115 -9.94 4.66 -0.90
N PRO A 116 -10.87 5.04 -0.03
CA PRO A 116 -11.63 4.18 0.90
C PRO A 116 -12.55 3.20 0.16
N LEU A 117 -12.96 2.14 0.88
CA LEU A 117 -13.94 1.20 0.32
C LEU A 117 -15.27 1.90 0.07
N GLU A 118 -15.90 1.60 -1.06
CA GLU A 118 -17.18 2.19 -1.45
C GLU A 118 -18.29 1.96 -0.40
N SER A 119 -18.26 0.82 0.28
CA SER A 119 -19.20 0.51 1.37
C SER A 119 -19.08 1.45 2.57
N ILE A 120 -17.94 2.10 2.75
CA ILE A 120 -17.67 3.03 3.84
C ILE A 120 -18.16 4.44 3.49
N GLU A 121 -18.15 4.81 2.21
CA GLU A 121 -18.57 6.14 1.75
C GLU A 121 -20.10 6.36 1.76
N LYS A 122 -20.88 5.30 1.92
CA LYS A 122 -22.35 5.32 1.74
C LYS A 122 -23.17 5.42 3.04
N SER A 123 -22.60 5.89 4.14
CA SER A 123 -23.40 6.18 5.33
C SER A 123 -24.13 7.52 5.19
N ASP A 124 -25.42 7.57 5.57
CA ASP A 124 -26.22 8.80 5.54
C ASP A 124 -25.85 9.81 6.64
N GLU A 125 -24.90 9.47 7.52
CA GLU A 125 -24.46 10.32 8.60
C GLU A 125 -23.07 10.90 8.32
N ASP A 126 -22.97 12.21 8.07
CA ASP A 126 -21.72 12.93 7.75
C ASP A 126 -20.61 12.73 8.78
N LEU A 127 -20.96 12.61 10.05
CA LEU A 127 -19.99 12.40 11.12
C LEU A 127 -19.33 11.02 11.04
N ILE A 128 -20.11 9.97 10.78
CA ILE A 128 -19.62 8.61 10.60
C ILE A 128 -18.72 8.52 9.37
N ASN A 129 -19.08 9.19 8.29
CA ASN A 129 -18.26 9.26 7.07
C ASN A 129 -16.91 9.92 7.33
N LYS A 130 -16.85 11.00 8.11
CA LYS A 130 -15.60 11.67 8.49
C LYS A 130 -14.70 10.77 9.34
N GLU A 131 -15.27 10.06 10.32
CA GLU A 131 -14.54 9.10 11.15
C GLU A 131 -13.98 7.93 10.33
N ASN A 132 -14.78 7.38 9.41
CA ASN A 132 -14.38 6.31 8.52
C ASN A 132 -13.26 6.73 7.56
N LEU A 133 -13.35 7.92 6.99
CA LEU A 133 -12.29 8.50 6.16
C LEU A 133 -10.99 8.68 6.94
N GLN A 134 -11.07 9.13 8.19
CA GLN A 134 -9.90 9.28 9.05
C GLN A 134 -9.25 7.92 9.36
N LYS A 135 -10.04 6.89 9.60
CA LYS A 135 -9.52 5.52 9.79
C LYS A 135 -8.83 4.99 8.52
N GLU A 136 -9.41 5.21 7.34
CA GLU A 136 -8.80 4.82 6.06
C GLU A 136 -7.47 5.57 5.82
N LYS A 137 -7.41 6.87 6.08
CA LYS A 137 -6.17 7.65 6.01
C LYS A 137 -5.10 7.10 6.95
N SER A 138 -5.49 6.72 8.17
CA SER A 138 -4.58 6.12 9.14
C SER A 138 -4.05 4.76 8.68
N LEU A 139 -4.88 3.93 8.04
CA LEU A 139 -4.44 2.66 7.44
C LEU A 139 -3.37 2.88 6.37
N VAL A 140 -3.61 3.78 5.44
CA VAL A 140 -2.67 4.12 4.37
C VAL A 140 -1.36 4.66 4.95
N PHE A 141 -1.45 5.57 5.92
CA PHE A 141 -0.29 6.13 6.60
C PHE A 141 0.54 5.06 7.31
N VAL A 142 -0.09 4.17 8.08
CA VAL A 142 0.60 3.07 8.76
C VAL A 142 1.30 2.17 7.74
N ALA A 143 0.65 1.82 6.64
CA ALA A 143 1.26 1.03 5.57
C ALA A 143 2.49 1.73 4.96
N ALA A 144 2.37 3.03 4.66
CA ALA A 144 3.46 3.83 4.12
C ALA A 144 4.68 3.89 5.04
N THR A 145 4.45 4.00 6.35
CA THR A 145 5.52 4.08 7.36
C THR A 145 6.27 2.77 7.57
N ARG A 146 5.83 1.66 6.98
CA ARG A 146 6.56 0.38 7.02
C ARG A 146 7.77 0.31 6.09
N ALA A 147 7.90 1.27 5.17
CA ALA A 147 9.01 1.35 4.22
C ALA A 147 10.24 2.01 4.84
N LYS A 148 11.39 1.35 4.76
CA LYS A 148 12.67 1.88 5.21
C LYS A 148 13.45 2.59 4.11
N ARG A 149 13.42 2.08 2.88
CA ARG A 149 14.27 2.50 1.74
C ARG A 149 13.48 3.12 0.60
N SER A 150 12.37 2.53 0.21
CA SER A 150 11.51 3.07 -0.85
C SER A 150 10.04 2.76 -0.65
N LEU A 151 9.21 3.67 -1.12
CA LEU A 151 7.76 3.53 -1.15
C LEU A 151 7.27 3.83 -2.57
N LEU A 152 6.61 2.84 -3.18
CA LEU A 152 5.89 2.99 -4.44
C LEU A 152 4.39 2.92 -4.16
N VAL A 153 3.63 3.86 -4.70
CA VAL A 153 2.17 3.86 -4.60
C VAL A 153 1.59 3.83 -6.00
N THR A 154 0.75 2.85 -6.28
CA THR A 154 0.17 2.64 -7.61
C THR A 154 -1.35 2.64 -7.60
N SER A 155 -1.91 2.98 -8.75
CA SER A 155 -3.35 2.94 -9.03
C SER A 155 -3.59 2.64 -10.49
N HIS A 156 -4.80 2.19 -10.83
CA HIS A 156 -5.24 2.06 -12.22
C HIS A 156 -6.67 2.58 -12.39
N GLY A 157 -6.97 3.11 -13.56
CA GLY A 157 -8.24 3.79 -13.81
C GLY A 157 -8.35 5.08 -13.00
N LEU A 158 -9.47 5.27 -12.33
CA LEU A 158 -9.69 6.43 -11.46
C LEU A 158 -8.93 6.27 -10.14
N ALA A 159 -7.97 7.15 -9.91
CA ALA A 159 -7.18 7.15 -8.69
C ALA A 159 -8.00 7.60 -7.48
N SER A 160 -7.66 7.06 -6.31
CA SER A 160 -8.21 7.51 -5.03
C SER A 160 -7.81 8.96 -4.73
N GLU A 161 -8.72 9.72 -4.14
CA GLU A 161 -8.43 11.05 -3.61
C GLU A 161 -7.38 11.03 -2.48
N MET A 162 -7.22 9.90 -1.82
CA MET A 162 -6.19 9.69 -0.77
C MET A 162 -4.75 9.69 -1.30
N LEU A 163 -4.53 9.56 -2.61
CA LEU A 163 -3.19 9.69 -3.20
C LEU A 163 -2.57 11.06 -2.92
N SER A 164 -3.36 12.12 -2.94
CA SER A 164 -2.88 13.46 -2.60
C SER A 164 -2.36 13.54 -1.16
N SER A 165 -3.01 12.86 -0.21
CA SER A 165 -2.55 12.83 1.19
C SER A 165 -1.18 12.17 1.33
N VAL A 166 -0.89 11.15 0.56
CA VAL A 166 0.43 10.48 0.58
C VAL A 166 1.52 11.37 -0.02
N GLN A 167 1.21 12.07 -1.12
CA GLN A 167 2.16 13.00 -1.76
C GLN A 167 2.52 14.19 -0.87
N TYR A 168 1.55 14.77 -0.16
CA TYR A 168 1.76 15.94 0.70
C TYR A 168 2.39 15.61 2.05
N SER A 169 2.35 14.38 2.49
CA SER A 169 3.00 13.95 3.75
C SER A 169 4.53 14.00 3.69
N VAL A 170 5.13 14.28 2.53
CA VAL A 170 6.56 14.14 2.26
C VAL A 170 7.22 15.41 1.72
N SER A 171 6.45 16.46 1.51
CA SER A 171 6.98 17.76 1.05
C SER A 171 7.42 18.68 2.19
#